data_c03807e2db8d5bfe572d06b9a6cc2b57
#
_entry.id   c03807e2db8d5bfe572d06b9a6cc2b57
#
_cell.length_a   1.000
_cell.length_b   1.000
_cell.length_c   1.000
_cell.angle_alpha   90.00
_cell.angle_beta   90.00
_cell.angle_gamma   90.00
#
_symmetry.space_group_name_H-M   'P 1'
#
loop_
_entity.id
_entity.type
_entity.pdbx_description
1 polymer ?
#
loop_
_entity_poly.entity_id
_entity_poly.type
_entity_poly.pdbx_seq_one_letter_code
_entity_poly.pdbx_strand_id
1 'polypeptide(L)'
;MTSLSLVKKVIIGMLMCCFMLVNNIAGANPLPDPDTWAESACLIDAEDNGVLYGKDEDKIMHPASTTKIMTAIVALESGKLDEPLVITPEAVNTEPSSLGLRLGDKITLREALTGMMIVSGNDAAVAVAQTVAGSVPAFAKMMNDKAKELGAKNTHFVNPHGLTNYKHYSTAHDMAIIASYAMKKPEFRQMVNKQAYNMKYMDGHTVYVTTTNRFLKSGFYGANGIKTGFTNAAGDCLVASATRGKKTMIAVFYNDDYRWDDAPNWLEFGFSFYDKSELK
;
A
#
# COMPACT_ATOMS: atom_id res chain seq x y z
N MET A 1 61.53 14.57 0.12
CA MET A 1 60.62 13.62 0.84
C MET A 1 59.57 14.33 1.71
N THR A 2 58.96 15.42 1.25
CA THR A 2 58.06 16.27 2.07
C THR A 2 56.72 16.57 1.42
N SER A 3 56.44 16.09 0.20
CA SER A 3 55.17 16.41 -0.47
C SER A 3 54.07 15.35 -0.32
N LEU A 4 54.44 14.10 -0.06
CA LEU A 4 53.48 12.97 0.05
C LEU A 4 52.72 12.92 1.39
N SER A 5 53.28 13.52 2.43
CA SER A 5 52.72 13.58 3.79
C SER A 5 51.60 14.63 3.89
N LEU A 6 51.68 15.72 3.11
CA LEU A 6 50.68 16.79 3.12
C LEU A 6 49.41 16.39 2.38
N VAL A 7 49.55 15.69 1.25
CA VAL A 7 48.41 15.19 0.44
C VAL A 7 47.60 14.14 1.22
N LYS A 8 48.28 13.24 1.97
CA LYS A 8 47.58 12.26 2.83
C LYS A 8 46.77 12.91 3.98
N LYS A 9 47.29 13.99 4.55
CA LYS A 9 46.60 14.74 5.62
C LYS A 9 45.39 15.52 5.09
N VAL A 10 45.46 16.04 3.86
CA VAL A 10 44.34 16.74 3.22
C VAL A 10 43.21 15.76 2.82
N ILE A 11 43.56 14.56 2.31
CA ILE A 11 42.60 13.54 1.94
C ILE A 11 41.91 12.96 3.18
N ILE A 12 42.63 12.74 4.29
CA ILE A 12 42.02 12.28 5.55
C ILE A 12 41.16 13.37 6.17
N GLY A 13 41.52 14.65 6.06
CA GLY A 13 40.70 15.77 6.50
C GLY A 13 39.40 15.94 5.66
N MET A 14 39.46 15.71 4.35
CA MET A 14 38.25 15.73 3.48
C MET A 14 37.33 14.52 3.67
N LEU A 15 37.89 13.33 3.92
CA LEU A 15 37.04 12.16 4.26
C LEU A 15 36.37 12.29 5.63
N MET A 16 37.00 12.97 6.60
CA MET A 16 36.41 13.20 7.91
C MET A 16 35.38 14.34 7.89
N CYS A 17 35.48 15.31 6.97
CA CYS A 17 34.45 16.35 6.77
C CYS A 17 33.21 15.85 6.01
N CYS A 18 33.33 14.83 5.15
CA CYS A 18 32.18 14.23 4.49
C CYS A 18 31.33 13.33 5.41
N PHE A 19 31.87 12.88 6.56
CA PHE A 19 31.12 12.09 7.55
C PHE A 19 30.43 12.94 8.62
N MET A 20 30.62 14.27 8.62
CA MET A 20 29.99 15.19 9.58
C MET A 20 28.89 16.06 8.97
N LEU A 21 28.42 15.74 7.78
CA LEU A 21 27.22 16.36 7.16
C LEU A 21 26.00 15.41 7.22
N VAL A 22 25.96 14.53 8.22
CA VAL A 22 24.71 13.87 8.60
C VAL A 22 24.02 14.74 9.63
N ASN A 23 23.18 15.62 9.11
CA ASN A 23 21.97 16.16 9.71
C ASN A 23 21.97 16.44 11.21
N ASN A 24 22.35 17.66 11.58
CA ASN A 24 21.66 18.36 12.66
C ASN A 24 20.23 18.68 12.18
N ILE A 25 19.31 17.71 12.18
CA ILE A 25 17.89 17.97 12.33
C ILE A 25 17.73 18.33 13.81
N ALA A 26 17.85 19.62 14.09
CA ALA A 26 17.65 20.13 15.43
C ALA A 26 16.16 19.95 15.79
N GLY A 27 15.86 19.05 16.74
CA GLY A 27 14.60 19.13 17.46
C GLY A 27 13.86 17.85 17.80
N ALA A 28 13.93 16.77 17.04
CA ALA A 28 13.23 15.55 17.38
C ALA A 28 14.20 14.46 17.84
N ASN A 29 14.05 13.96 19.07
CA ASN A 29 14.63 12.67 19.46
C ASN A 29 13.65 11.60 19.00
N PRO A 30 13.99 10.76 18.01
CA PRO A 30 13.11 9.68 17.62
C PRO A 30 12.86 8.75 18.80
N LEU A 31 11.67 8.15 18.82
CA LEU A 31 11.33 7.08 19.77
C LEU A 31 12.31 5.90 19.58
N PRO A 32 12.46 5.02 20.60
CA PRO A 32 13.19 3.77 20.39
C PRO A 32 12.58 2.96 19.26
N ASP A 33 13.42 2.16 18.58
CA ASP A 33 13.00 1.30 17.48
C ASP A 33 11.81 0.43 17.90
N PRO A 34 10.71 0.42 17.11
CA PRO A 34 9.52 -0.35 17.47
C PRO A 34 9.74 -1.82 17.22
N ASP A 35 9.34 -2.67 18.16
CA ASP A 35 9.26 -4.11 17.94
C ASP A 35 8.15 -4.47 16.94
N THR A 36 8.26 -5.64 16.30
CA THR A 36 7.19 -6.24 15.49
C THR A 36 7.33 -7.75 15.43
N TRP A 37 6.19 -8.43 15.37
CA TRP A 37 6.08 -9.86 15.10
C TRP A 37 5.99 -10.18 13.61
N ALA A 38 5.84 -9.16 12.75
CA ALA A 38 5.81 -9.35 11.32
C ALA A 38 7.04 -10.16 10.83
N GLU A 39 6.82 -11.02 9.85
CA GLU A 39 7.89 -11.74 9.16
C GLU A 39 8.70 -10.79 8.25
N SER A 40 8.02 -9.79 7.68
CA SER A 40 8.61 -8.70 6.91
C SER A 40 7.80 -7.43 7.12
N ALA A 41 8.46 -6.30 7.35
CA ALA A 41 7.81 -5.01 7.51
C ALA A 41 8.67 -3.86 6.99
N CYS A 42 8.01 -2.76 6.57
CA CYS A 42 8.65 -1.55 6.08
C CYS A 42 7.86 -0.31 6.46
N LEU A 43 8.53 0.71 6.96
CA LEU A 43 7.99 2.04 7.23
C LEU A 43 8.69 3.06 6.37
N ILE A 44 7.93 3.88 5.65
CA ILE A 44 8.45 4.96 4.80
C ILE A 44 7.79 6.31 5.10
N ASP A 45 8.51 7.40 4.82
CA ASP A 45 7.88 8.69 4.51
C ASP A 45 7.38 8.65 3.06
N ALA A 46 6.08 8.87 2.85
CA ALA A 46 5.47 8.82 1.52
C ALA A 46 5.82 10.04 0.64
N GLU A 47 6.50 11.06 1.16
CA GLU A 47 6.92 12.24 0.39
C GLU A 47 8.04 11.87 -0.59
N ASP A 48 9.07 11.20 -0.08
CA ASP A 48 10.30 10.84 -0.83
C ASP A 48 10.52 9.32 -0.97
N ASN A 49 9.67 8.49 -0.35
CA ASN A 49 9.79 7.04 -0.21
C ASN A 49 11.03 6.61 0.61
N GLY A 50 11.58 7.49 1.43
CA GLY A 50 12.67 7.17 2.34
C GLY A 50 12.27 6.13 3.37
N VAL A 51 13.02 5.04 3.47
CA VAL A 51 12.81 4.01 4.50
C VAL A 51 13.26 4.58 5.83
N LEU A 52 12.31 4.67 6.78
CA LEU A 52 12.57 5.13 8.15
C LEU A 52 12.91 3.96 9.08
N TYR A 53 12.30 2.81 8.83
CA TYR A 53 12.56 1.57 9.56
C TYR A 53 12.13 0.35 8.75
N GLY A 54 12.82 -0.78 8.93
CA GLY A 54 12.52 -2.02 8.22
C GLY A 54 12.92 -3.26 9.02
N LYS A 55 12.19 -4.35 8.77
CA LYS A 55 12.52 -5.70 9.21
C LYS A 55 12.37 -6.63 8.01
N ASP A 56 13.48 -7.16 7.52
CA ASP A 56 13.49 -8.03 6.32
C ASP A 56 12.64 -7.43 5.18
N GLU A 57 12.69 -6.10 4.98
CA GLU A 57 11.78 -5.33 4.14
C GLU A 57 11.84 -5.71 2.66
N ASP A 58 12.95 -6.27 2.21
CA ASP A 58 13.14 -6.78 0.84
C ASP A 58 12.90 -8.29 0.70
N LYS A 59 12.44 -8.96 1.77
CA LYS A 59 12.06 -10.37 1.72
C LYS A 59 10.87 -10.58 0.80
N ILE A 60 10.98 -11.58 -0.09
CA ILE A 60 9.88 -11.98 -0.98
C ILE A 60 8.77 -12.63 -0.16
N MET A 61 7.56 -12.04 -0.23
CA MET A 61 6.38 -12.47 0.50
C MET A 61 5.17 -12.58 -0.42
N HIS A 62 4.16 -13.32 0.00
CA HIS A 62 2.84 -13.29 -0.63
C HIS A 62 2.06 -12.06 -0.13
N PRO A 63 1.65 -11.13 -1.02
CA PRO A 63 1.01 -9.88 -0.59
C PRO A 63 -0.46 -10.03 -0.19
N ALA A 64 -1.08 -11.17 -0.41
CA ALA A 64 -2.52 -11.36 -0.24
C ALA A 64 -3.32 -10.19 -0.87
N SER A 65 -4.42 -9.77 -0.26
CA SER A 65 -5.28 -8.69 -0.77
C SER A 65 -4.67 -7.29 -0.74
N THR A 66 -3.43 -7.09 -0.25
CA THR A 66 -2.73 -5.80 -0.45
C THR A 66 -2.43 -5.58 -1.93
N THR A 67 -2.39 -6.63 -2.76
CA THR A 67 -2.40 -6.61 -4.23
C THR A 67 -3.43 -5.63 -4.82
N LYS A 68 -4.60 -5.48 -4.18
CA LYS A 68 -5.69 -4.62 -4.67
C LYS A 68 -5.32 -3.13 -4.69
N ILE A 69 -4.24 -2.73 -4.02
CA ILE A 69 -3.67 -1.38 -4.13
C ILE A 69 -3.21 -1.15 -5.58
N MET A 70 -2.45 -2.10 -6.15
CA MET A 70 -2.02 -2.01 -7.55
C MET A 70 -3.20 -2.12 -8.52
N THR A 71 -4.16 -2.98 -8.22
CA THR A 71 -5.42 -3.09 -9.01
C THR A 71 -6.15 -1.74 -9.06
N ALA A 72 -6.23 -1.05 -7.93
CA ALA A 72 -6.86 0.26 -7.87
C ALA A 72 -6.06 1.33 -8.66
N ILE A 73 -4.73 1.32 -8.60
CA ILE A 73 -3.88 2.25 -9.38
C ILE A 73 -4.17 2.09 -10.87
N VAL A 74 -4.08 0.85 -11.40
CA VAL A 74 -4.28 0.57 -12.83
C VAL A 74 -5.71 0.94 -13.27
N ALA A 75 -6.71 0.64 -12.44
CA ALA A 75 -8.09 0.99 -12.73
C ALA A 75 -8.33 2.51 -12.75
N LEU A 76 -7.77 3.24 -11.77
CA LEU A 76 -7.86 4.70 -11.70
C LEU A 76 -7.22 5.39 -12.90
N GLU A 77 -6.16 4.81 -13.44
CA GLU A 77 -5.42 5.36 -14.60
C GLU A 77 -6.01 4.94 -15.95
N SER A 78 -6.99 4.05 -15.97
CA SER A 78 -7.59 3.54 -17.22
C SER A 78 -8.46 4.57 -17.97
N GLY A 79 -8.93 5.61 -17.29
CA GLY A 79 -9.91 6.56 -17.82
C GLY A 79 -11.34 6.02 -17.89
N LYS A 80 -11.62 4.80 -17.37
CA LYS A 80 -12.90 4.08 -17.53
C LYS A 80 -13.79 4.10 -16.30
N LEU A 81 -13.52 4.93 -15.31
CA LEU A 81 -14.17 4.87 -13.99
C LEU A 81 -15.71 4.97 -14.05
N ASP A 82 -16.24 5.69 -15.00
CA ASP A 82 -17.68 5.91 -15.14
C ASP A 82 -18.34 4.93 -16.14
N GLU A 83 -17.55 4.01 -16.73
CA GLU A 83 -18.07 2.94 -17.57
C GLU A 83 -18.76 1.85 -16.74
N PRO A 84 -19.78 1.16 -17.29
CA PRO A 84 -20.36 -0.04 -16.69
C PRO A 84 -19.32 -1.13 -16.48
N LEU A 85 -19.35 -1.76 -15.30
CA LEU A 85 -18.49 -2.91 -14.98
C LEU A 85 -18.90 -4.15 -15.80
N VAL A 86 -17.94 -4.82 -16.38
CA VAL A 86 -18.14 -6.13 -17.02
C VAL A 86 -18.13 -7.22 -15.97
N ILE A 87 -19.29 -7.85 -15.73
CA ILE A 87 -19.45 -8.92 -14.73
C ILE A 87 -19.64 -10.25 -15.45
N THR A 88 -18.64 -11.12 -15.32
CA THR A 88 -18.61 -12.44 -15.97
C THR A 88 -18.85 -13.56 -14.97
N PRO A 89 -19.17 -14.79 -15.42
CA PRO A 89 -19.20 -15.96 -14.57
C PRO A 89 -17.87 -16.21 -13.83
N GLU A 90 -16.73 -15.92 -14.45
CA GLU A 90 -15.42 -16.02 -13.81
C GLU A 90 -15.31 -15.09 -12.59
N ALA A 91 -15.73 -13.83 -12.74
CA ALA A 91 -15.71 -12.86 -11.65
C ALA A 91 -16.61 -13.31 -10.48
N VAL A 92 -17.87 -13.67 -10.78
CA VAL A 92 -18.87 -14.07 -9.75
C VAL A 92 -18.45 -15.34 -9.00
N ASN A 93 -17.78 -16.27 -9.65
CA ASN A 93 -17.32 -17.55 -9.06
C ASN A 93 -15.93 -17.46 -8.44
N THR A 94 -15.32 -16.27 -8.35
CA THR A 94 -14.02 -16.10 -7.72
C THR A 94 -14.11 -16.39 -6.22
N GLU A 95 -13.13 -17.13 -5.69
CA GLU A 95 -13.02 -17.47 -4.27
C GLU A 95 -13.10 -16.22 -3.38
N PRO A 96 -13.83 -16.22 -2.24
CA PRO A 96 -13.98 -15.07 -1.35
C PRO A 96 -12.62 -14.56 -0.78
N SER A 97 -12.58 -13.29 -0.25
CA SER A 97 -13.72 -12.40 0.07
C SER A 97 -14.45 -11.90 -1.18
N SER A 98 -15.73 -11.59 -1.03
CA SER A 98 -16.58 -11.18 -2.16
C SER A 98 -17.30 -9.85 -1.87
N LEU A 99 -17.47 -9.03 -2.91
CA LEU A 99 -18.38 -7.88 -2.91
C LEU A 99 -19.84 -8.32 -3.07
N GLY A 100 -20.05 -9.53 -3.59
CA GLY A 100 -21.36 -10.11 -3.81
C GLY A 100 -21.97 -9.72 -5.15
N LEU A 101 -21.14 -9.46 -6.17
CA LEU A 101 -21.59 -9.15 -7.52
C LEU A 101 -22.37 -10.33 -8.13
N ARG A 102 -23.41 -10.01 -8.91
CA ARG A 102 -24.25 -10.99 -9.61
C ARG A 102 -24.23 -10.73 -11.11
N LEU A 103 -24.43 -11.79 -11.89
CA LEU A 103 -24.61 -11.63 -13.34
C LEU A 103 -25.83 -10.74 -13.60
N GLY A 104 -25.62 -9.73 -14.44
CA GLY A 104 -26.66 -8.76 -14.79
C GLY A 104 -26.70 -7.51 -13.90
N ASP A 105 -25.96 -7.47 -12.79
CA ASP A 105 -25.80 -6.24 -12.01
C ASP A 105 -25.24 -5.13 -12.89
N LYS A 106 -25.78 -3.93 -12.70
CA LYS A 106 -25.31 -2.72 -13.41
C LYS A 106 -24.72 -1.74 -12.40
N ILE A 107 -23.42 -1.70 -12.36
CA ILE A 107 -22.62 -0.85 -11.46
C ILE A 107 -21.48 -0.24 -12.25
N THR A 108 -21.03 0.96 -11.91
CA THR A 108 -19.88 1.57 -12.56
C THR A 108 -18.56 0.98 -12.04
N LEU A 109 -17.49 1.08 -12.83
CA LEU A 109 -16.15 0.69 -12.39
C LEU A 109 -15.74 1.42 -11.11
N ARG A 110 -16.08 2.71 -10.97
CA ARG A 110 -15.83 3.54 -9.78
C ARG A 110 -16.46 2.97 -8.51
N GLU A 111 -17.73 2.61 -8.57
CA GLU A 111 -18.46 2.07 -7.44
C GLU A 111 -17.93 0.68 -7.03
N ALA A 112 -17.70 -0.19 -8.02
CA ALA A 112 -17.13 -1.51 -7.79
C ALA A 112 -15.71 -1.44 -7.22
N LEU A 113 -14.88 -0.52 -7.73
CA LEU A 113 -13.53 -0.28 -7.22
C LEU A 113 -13.55 0.20 -5.77
N THR A 114 -14.48 1.10 -5.44
CA THR A 114 -14.67 1.57 -4.06
C THR A 114 -15.08 0.42 -3.13
N GLY A 115 -16.09 -0.37 -3.53
CA GLY A 115 -16.52 -1.56 -2.79
C GLY A 115 -15.41 -2.60 -2.63
N MET A 116 -14.66 -2.88 -3.70
CA MET A 116 -13.50 -3.77 -3.69
C MET A 116 -12.48 -3.38 -2.61
N MET A 117 -12.16 -2.11 -2.50
CA MET A 117 -11.20 -1.64 -1.49
C MET A 117 -11.75 -1.76 -0.07
N ILE A 118 -13.04 -1.55 0.13
CA ILE A 118 -13.71 -1.59 1.45
C ILE A 118 -13.85 -3.02 1.97
N VAL A 119 -14.47 -3.93 1.17
CA VAL A 119 -14.76 -5.31 1.61
C VAL A 119 -13.72 -6.34 1.14
N SER A 120 -12.73 -5.89 0.37
CA SER A 120 -11.71 -6.77 -0.20
C SER A 120 -12.23 -7.77 -1.25
N GLY A 121 -13.31 -7.43 -2.01
CA GLY A 121 -13.97 -8.33 -2.97
C GLY A 121 -13.03 -8.83 -4.08
N ASN A 122 -12.85 -10.16 -4.18
CA ASN A 122 -12.07 -10.80 -5.24
C ASN A 122 -12.84 -10.84 -6.55
N ASP A 123 -14.17 -11.06 -6.48
CA ASP A 123 -15.12 -10.95 -7.58
C ASP A 123 -15.03 -9.58 -8.27
N ALA A 124 -15.04 -8.52 -7.47
CA ALA A 124 -14.91 -7.15 -7.98
C ALA A 124 -13.51 -6.92 -8.60
N ALA A 125 -12.44 -7.47 -8.02
CA ALA A 125 -11.11 -7.33 -8.59
C ALA A 125 -10.99 -7.98 -9.98
N VAL A 126 -11.58 -9.18 -10.18
CA VAL A 126 -11.64 -9.84 -11.49
C VAL A 126 -12.48 -9.04 -12.47
N ALA A 127 -13.68 -8.57 -12.06
CA ALA A 127 -14.53 -7.76 -12.92
C ALA A 127 -13.86 -6.43 -13.32
N VAL A 128 -13.14 -5.77 -12.39
CA VAL A 128 -12.31 -4.59 -12.67
C VAL A 128 -11.25 -4.91 -13.73
N ALA A 129 -10.52 -6.02 -13.57
CA ALA A 129 -9.49 -6.43 -14.52
C ALA A 129 -10.06 -6.68 -15.91
N GLN A 130 -11.19 -7.35 -16.01
CA GLN A 130 -11.87 -7.64 -17.28
C GLN A 130 -12.43 -6.37 -17.94
N THR A 131 -12.97 -5.43 -17.16
CA THR A 131 -13.46 -4.15 -17.68
C THR A 131 -12.32 -3.29 -18.23
N VAL A 132 -11.20 -3.22 -17.53
CA VAL A 132 -10.08 -2.37 -17.92
C VAL A 132 -9.28 -2.95 -19.08
N ALA A 133 -8.96 -4.25 -19.02
CA ALA A 133 -8.01 -4.90 -19.93
C ALA A 133 -8.58 -6.05 -20.76
N GLY A 134 -9.87 -6.38 -20.61
CA GLY A 134 -10.53 -7.47 -21.32
C GLY A 134 -10.26 -8.87 -20.75
N SER A 135 -9.20 -9.04 -19.93
CA SER A 135 -8.87 -10.32 -19.29
C SER A 135 -7.94 -10.14 -18.08
N VAL A 136 -7.95 -11.11 -17.16
CA VAL A 136 -7.04 -11.14 -16.01
C VAL A 136 -5.56 -11.16 -16.44
N PRO A 137 -5.12 -11.98 -17.40
CA PRO A 137 -3.70 -11.96 -17.82
C PRO A 137 -3.26 -10.62 -18.41
N ALA A 138 -4.11 -9.97 -19.24
CA ALA A 138 -3.79 -8.65 -19.79
C ALA A 138 -3.69 -7.58 -18.70
N PHE A 139 -4.58 -7.63 -17.70
CA PHE A 139 -4.54 -6.73 -16.56
C PHE A 139 -3.31 -6.98 -15.68
N ALA A 140 -2.95 -8.23 -15.41
CA ALA A 140 -1.74 -8.59 -14.67
C ALA A 140 -0.48 -8.04 -15.36
N LYS A 141 -0.44 -8.06 -16.69
CA LYS A 141 0.64 -7.40 -17.45
C LYS A 141 0.69 -5.91 -17.15
N MET A 142 -0.45 -5.20 -17.17
CA MET A 142 -0.50 -3.77 -16.81
C MET A 142 -0.03 -3.51 -15.38
N MET A 143 -0.41 -4.37 -14.42
CA MET A 143 0.07 -4.29 -13.02
C MET A 143 1.59 -4.42 -12.95
N ASN A 144 2.18 -5.35 -13.68
CA ASN A 144 3.64 -5.57 -13.69
C ASN A 144 4.38 -4.43 -14.39
N ASP A 145 3.83 -3.91 -15.50
CA ASP A 145 4.39 -2.74 -16.18
C ASP A 145 4.40 -1.53 -15.23
N LYS A 146 3.30 -1.31 -14.47
CA LYS A 146 3.21 -0.25 -13.48
C LYS A 146 4.16 -0.48 -12.30
N ALA A 147 4.29 -1.70 -11.77
CA ALA A 147 5.24 -2.02 -10.71
C ALA A 147 6.68 -1.67 -11.13
N LYS A 148 7.05 -2.02 -12.37
CA LYS A 148 8.35 -1.68 -12.94
C LYS A 148 8.54 -0.15 -13.07
N GLU A 149 7.51 0.57 -13.55
CA GLU A 149 7.53 2.04 -13.66
C GLU A 149 7.77 2.71 -12.30
N LEU A 150 7.16 2.17 -11.24
CA LEU A 150 7.29 2.68 -9.87
C LEU A 150 8.60 2.28 -9.18
N GLY A 151 9.40 1.41 -9.79
CA GLY A 151 10.64 0.91 -9.20
C GLY A 151 10.46 -0.25 -8.21
N ALA A 152 9.29 -0.87 -8.14
CA ALA A 152 9.01 -2.08 -7.35
C ALA A 152 9.64 -3.31 -8.03
N LYS A 153 10.92 -3.54 -7.77
CA LYS A 153 11.79 -4.47 -8.53
C LYS A 153 11.59 -5.93 -8.15
N ASN A 154 11.13 -6.18 -6.93
CA ASN A 154 10.94 -7.51 -6.35
C ASN A 154 9.45 -7.88 -6.28
N THR A 155 8.66 -7.38 -7.24
CA THR A 155 7.20 -7.56 -7.30
C THR A 155 6.78 -8.19 -8.60
N HIS A 156 5.90 -9.19 -8.52
CA HIS A 156 5.27 -9.79 -9.69
C HIS A 156 3.82 -10.19 -9.39
N PHE A 157 2.91 -9.71 -10.21
CA PHE A 157 1.47 -9.96 -10.12
C PHE A 157 1.01 -10.93 -11.21
N VAL A 158 0.18 -11.92 -10.85
CA VAL A 158 -0.47 -12.84 -11.81
C VAL A 158 -1.99 -12.76 -11.75
N ASN A 159 -2.54 -12.08 -10.72
CA ASN A 159 -3.97 -11.86 -10.56
C ASN A 159 -4.24 -10.49 -9.89
N PRO A 160 -5.49 -9.95 -9.99
CA PRO A 160 -5.81 -8.63 -9.46
C PRO A 160 -6.23 -8.64 -7.98
N HIS A 161 -6.33 -9.80 -7.33
CA HIS A 161 -6.95 -9.95 -6.01
C HIS A 161 -5.99 -10.39 -4.91
N GLY A 162 -4.91 -11.11 -5.24
CA GLY A 162 -3.91 -11.57 -4.28
C GLY A 162 -4.16 -12.97 -3.71
N LEU A 163 -5.05 -13.78 -4.30
CA LEU A 163 -5.11 -15.21 -4.00
C LEU A 163 -3.77 -15.87 -4.33
N THR A 164 -3.39 -16.84 -3.51
CA THR A 164 -2.04 -17.42 -3.52
C THR A 164 -1.68 -18.05 -4.86
N ASN A 165 -0.54 -17.66 -5.38
CA ASN A 165 0.13 -18.27 -6.51
C ASN A 165 1.64 -18.09 -6.29
N TYR A 166 2.46 -19.13 -6.55
CA TYR A 166 3.91 -19.06 -6.29
C TYR A 166 4.64 -18.01 -7.15
N LYS A 167 4.03 -17.56 -8.26
CA LYS A 167 4.54 -16.47 -9.11
C LYS A 167 3.97 -15.11 -8.72
N HIS A 168 3.13 -15.01 -7.68
CA HIS A 168 2.52 -13.78 -7.21
C HIS A 168 3.17 -13.38 -5.90
N TYR A 169 4.01 -12.37 -5.93
CA TYR A 169 4.82 -11.96 -4.79
C TYR A 169 5.13 -10.47 -4.82
N SER A 170 5.54 -9.97 -3.67
CA SER A 170 6.06 -8.61 -3.48
C SER A 170 7.01 -8.60 -2.28
N THR A 171 7.53 -7.44 -1.92
CA THR A 171 8.23 -7.19 -0.65
C THR A 171 7.48 -6.10 0.12
N ALA A 172 7.75 -5.95 1.42
CA ALA A 172 7.16 -4.88 2.22
C ALA A 172 7.61 -3.50 1.69
N HIS A 173 8.86 -3.38 1.28
CA HIS A 173 9.42 -2.16 0.67
C HIS A 173 8.74 -1.82 -0.66
N ASP A 174 8.68 -2.75 -1.60
CA ASP A 174 8.01 -2.52 -2.90
C ASP A 174 6.55 -2.13 -2.72
N MET A 175 5.83 -2.80 -1.80
CA MET A 175 4.43 -2.48 -1.52
C MET A 175 4.28 -1.10 -0.87
N ALA A 176 5.23 -0.67 -0.05
CA ALA A 176 5.24 0.68 0.52
C ALA A 176 5.39 1.74 -0.58
N ILE A 177 6.28 1.52 -1.57
CA ILE A 177 6.43 2.39 -2.76
C ILE A 177 5.12 2.45 -3.56
N ILE A 178 4.51 1.29 -3.83
CA ILE A 178 3.23 1.18 -4.55
C ILE A 178 2.13 1.93 -3.79
N ALA A 179 2.04 1.74 -2.48
CA ALA A 179 1.07 2.41 -1.63
C ALA A 179 1.28 3.93 -1.58
N SER A 180 2.53 4.39 -1.50
CA SER A 180 2.89 5.81 -1.55
C SER A 180 2.39 6.46 -2.85
N TYR A 181 2.64 5.83 -3.99
CA TYR A 181 2.13 6.30 -5.27
C TYR A 181 0.61 6.37 -5.31
N ALA A 182 -0.08 5.34 -4.82
CA ALA A 182 -1.53 5.32 -4.73
C ALA A 182 -2.08 6.45 -3.85
N MET A 183 -1.45 6.70 -2.71
CA MET A 183 -1.84 7.77 -1.78
C MET A 183 -1.63 9.19 -2.34
N LYS A 184 -0.88 9.38 -3.42
CA LYS A 184 -0.80 10.67 -4.13
C LYS A 184 -2.07 10.97 -4.95
N LYS A 185 -2.91 9.96 -5.26
CA LYS A 185 -4.17 10.10 -6.01
C LYS A 185 -5.35 10.43 -5.06
N PRO A 186 -6.04 11.58 -5.25
CA PRO A 186 -7.15 11.99 -4.38
C PRO A 186 -8.28 10.96 -4.33
N GLU A 187 -8.64 10.36 -5.48
CA GLU A 187 -9.71 9.36 -5.56
C GLU A 187 -9.35 8.11 -4.74
N PHE A 188 -8.09 7.66 -4.81
CA PHE A 188 -7.63 6.52 -4.01
C PHE A 188 -7.75 6.80 -2.52
N ARG A 189 -7.25 7.97 -2.06
CA ARG A 189 -7.38 8.36 -0.64
C ARG A 189 -8.82 8.38 -0.17
N GLN A 190 -9.74 8.90 -1.01
CA GLN A 190 -11.18 8.92 -0.69
C GLN A 190 -11.77 7.50 -0.56
N MET A 191 -11.30 6.54 -1.37
CA MET A 191 -11.77 5.14 -1.29
C MET A 191 -11.29 4.46 -0.01
N VAL A 192 -9.99 4.52 0.28
CA VAL A 192 -9.36 3.73 1.35
C VAL A 192 -9.59 4.30 2.75
N ASN A 193 -9.99 5.57 2.87
CA ASN A 193 -10.34 6.20 4.13
C ASN A 193 -11.80 5.94 4.58
N LYS A 194 -12.61 5.26 3.76
CA LYS A 194 -14.00 4.99 4.10
C LYS A 194 -14.12 3.86 5.12
N GLN A 195 -14.78 4.12 6.24
CA GLN A 195 -15.15 3.09 7.21
C GLN A 195 -16.43 2.35 6.80
N ALA A 196 -17.31 3.03 6.07
CA ALA A 196 -18.54 2.49 5.52
C ALA A 196 -18.94 3.25 4.24
N TYR A 197 -19.71 2.61 3.39
CA TYR A 197 -20.15 3.22 2.14
C TYR A 197 -21.47 2.62 1.66
N ASN A 198 -22.35 3.47 1.11
CA ASN A 198 -23.52 3.04 0.36
C ASN A 198 -23.19 3.04 -1.13
N MET A 199 -22.85 1.87 -1.65
CA MET A 199 -22.59 1.67 -3.08
C MET A 199 -23.86 1.89 -3.87
N LYS A 200 -23.76 2.58 -5.00
CA LYS A 200 -24.90 2.91 -5.86
C LYS A 200 -24.84 2.07 -7.14
N TYR A 201 -25.91 1.35 -7.40
CA TYR A 201 -26.09 0.66 -8.67
C TYR A 201 -26.83 1.56 -9.67
N MET A 202 -26.64 1.30 -10.96
CA MET A 202 -27.19 2.16 -12.03
C MET A 202 -28.73 2.09 -12.15
N ASP A 203 -29.37 1.05 -11.56
CA ASP A 203 -30.81 0.92 -11.44
C ASP A 203 -31.40 1.67 -10.22
N GLY A 204 -30.52 2.31 -9.44
CA GLY A 204 -30.91 3.14 -8.29
C GLY A 204 -30.89 2.43 -6.94
N HIS A 205 -30.74 1.09 -6.88
CA HIS A 205 -30.60 0.43 -5.58
C HIS A 205 -29.21 0.71 -4.97
N THR A 206 -29.10 0.53 -3.67
CA THR A 206 -27.86 0.73 -2.93
C THR A 206 -27.52 -0.48 -2.07
N VAL A 207 -26.21 -0.74 -1.89
CA VAL A 207 -25.70 -1.79 -1.00
C VAL A 207 -24.75 -1.16 0.01
N TYR A 208 -25.08 -1.33 1.30
CA TYR A 208 -24.23 -0.84 2.40
C TYR A 208 -23.10 -1.81 2.68
N VAL A 209 -21.86 -1.30 2.67
CA VAL A 209 -20.64 -2.05 2.95
C VAL A 209 -19.81 -1.38 4.03
N THR A 210 -19.09 -2.19 4.82
CA THR A 210 -18.20 -1.71 5.88
C THR A 210 -16.78 -2.23 5.71
N THR A 211 -15.80 -1.42 6.13
CA THR A 211 -14.40 -1.75 5.95
C THR A 211 -13.94 -2.93 6.80
N THR A 212 -13.06 -3.74 6.21
CA THR A 212 -12.29 -4.78 6.90
C THR A 212 -11.10 -4.20 7.67
N ASN A 213 -10.72 -2.95 7.39
CA ASN A 213 -9.56 -2.31 7.99
C ASN A 213 -9.87 -1.75 9.39
N ARG A 214 -9.53 -2.53 10.43
CA ARG A 214 -9.72 -2.15 11.84
C ARG A 214 -8.87 -0.93 12.23
N PHE A 215 -7.73 -0.71 11.59
CA PHE A 215 -6.86 0.44 11.86
C PHE A 215 -7.59 1.78 11.66
N LEU A 216 -8.50 1.89 10.67
CA LEU A 216 -9.31 3.09 10.48
C LEU A 216 -10.27 3.39 11.65
N LYS A 217 -10.53 2.40 12.51
CA LYS A 217 -11.42 2.52 13.67
C LYS A 217 -10.66 2.56 15.00
N SER A 218 -9.33 2.54 14.97
CA SER A 218 -8.48 2.50 16.17
C SER A 218 -8.45 3.82 16.96
N GLY A 219 -8.89 4.93 16.35
CA GLY A 219 -8.72 6.26 16.93
C GLY A 219 -7.31 6.84 16.77
N PHE A 220 -6.41 6.16 16.05
CA PHE A 220 -5.06 6.69 15.82
C PHE A 220 -5.14 7.99 15.02
N TYR A 221 -4.50 9.04 15.55
CA TYR A 221 -4.56 10.37 14.96
C TYR A 221 -3.93 10.41 13.56
N GLY A 222 -4.73 10.82 12.59
CA GLY A 222 -4.31 10.90 11.19
C GLY A 222 -4.52 9.61 10.39
N ALA A 223 -5.01 8.51 10.97
CA ALA A 223 -5.28 7.24 10.26
C ALA A 223 -6.19 7.48 9.04
N ASN A 224 -5.73 7.07 7.84
CA ASN A 224 -6.42 7.33 6.59
C ASN A 224 -6.36 6.20 5.54
N GLY A 225 -5.90 5.03 5.92
CA GLY A 225 -5.87 3.85 5.01
C GLY A 225 -5.04 2.71 5.56
N ILE A 226 -4.72 1.70 4.75
CA ILE A 226 -4.99 1.57 3.32
C ILE A 226 -5.72 0.22 3.07
N LYS A 227 -5.04 -0.94 3.32
CA LYS A 227 -5.58 -2.24 2.93
C LYS A 227 -5.11 -3.38 3.82
N THR A 228 -6.02 -4.29 4.12
CA THR A 228 -5.76 -5.57 4.80
C THR A 228 -5.56 -6.70 3.79
N GLY A 229 -4.88 -7.75 4.19
CA GLY A 229 -4.75 -8.99 3.44
C GLY A 229 -4.71 -10.21 4.35
N PHE A 230 -5.14 -11.34 3.82
CA PHE A 230 -4.96 -12.65 4.44
C PHE A 230 -5.08 -13.74 3.38
N THR A 231 -4.17 -14.69 3.39
CA THR A 231 -4.31 -16.04 2.84
C THR A 231 -3.52 -16.98 3.74
N ASN A 232 -3.80 -18.27 3.69
CA ASN A 232 -3.04 -19.25 4.50
C ASN A 232 -1.52 -19.20 4.23
N ALA A 233 -1.11 -18.84 3.01
CA ALA A 233 0.31 -18.75 2.65
C ALA A 233 0.93 -17.38 2.98
N ALA A 234 0.14 -16.32 3.08
CA ALA A 234 0.63 -14.97 3.36
C ALA A 234 0.60 -14.63 4.85
N GLY A 235 -0.21 -15.35 5.64
CA GLY A 235 -0.55 -14.89 6.98
C GLY A 235 -1.33 -13.59 6.96
N ASP A 236 -1.37 -12.94 8.08
CA ASP A 236 -2.03 -11.65 8.27
C ASP A 236 -1.17 -10.51 7.72
N CYS A 237 -1.75 -9.71 6.80
CA CYS A 237 -1.08 -8.60 6.12
C CYS A 237 -1.82 -7.28 6.34
N LEU A 238 -1.07 -6.18 6.43
CA LEU A 238 -1.61 -4.82 6.54
C LEU A 238 -0.71 -3.82 5.81
N VAL A 239 -1.33 -2.94 5.05
CA VAL A 239 -0.74 -1.66 4.66
C VAL A 239 -1.52 -0.59 5.40
N ALA A 240 -0.87 0.09 6.32
CA ALA A 240 -1.43 1.18 7.13
C ALA A 240 -0.86 2.53 6.69
N SER A 241 -1.65 3.59 6.79
CA SER A 241 -1.14 4.95 6.60
C SER A 241 -1.82 5.94 7.53
N ALA A 242 -1.06 6.97 7.88
CA ALA A 242 -1.56 8.13 8.59
C ALA A 242 -0.93 9.41 8.05
N THR A 243 -1.69 10.50 8.08
CA THR A 243 -1.21 11.83 7.68
C THR A 243 -1.36 12.81 8.83
N ARG A 244 -0.28 13.55 9.13
CA ARG A 244 -0.27 14.65 10.09
C ARG A 244 0.37 15.85 9.43
N GLY A 245 -0.32 16.99 9.37
CA GLY A 245 0.13 18.13 8.61
C GLY A 245 0.40 17.76 7.13
N LYS A 246 1.63 17.95 6.70
CA LYS A 246 2.08 17.58 5.34
C LYS A 246 2.73 16.20 5.26
N LYS A 247 2.99 15.54 6.40
CA LYS A 247 3.70 14.27 6.45
C LYS A 247 2.74 13.09 6.43
N THR A 248 3.02 12.14 5.55
CA THR A 248 2.28 10.87 5.45
C THR A 248 3.24 9.71 5.66
N MET A 249 2.98 8.92 6.70
CA MET A 249 3.70 7.68 6.98
C MET A 249 2.93 6.50 6.42
N ILE A 250 3.66 5.55 5.85
CA ILE A 250 3.10 4.28 5.37
C ILE A 250 3.89 3.14 5.98
N ALA A 251 3.19 2.23 6.66
CA ALA A 251 3.74 1.02 7.24
C ALA A 251 3.12 -0.21 6.57
N VAL A 252 3.96 -1.15 6.16
CA VAL A 252 3.57 -2.43 5.55
C VAL A 252 4.00 -3.55 6.46
N PHE A 253 3.10 -4.49 6.74
CA PHE A 253 3.34 -5.68 7.56
C PHE A 253 2.88 -6.92 6.79
N TYR A 254 3.75 -7.94 6.73
CA TYR A 254 3.45 -9.24 6.16
C TYR A 254 3.65 -10.35 7.19
N ASN A 255 2.67 -11.26 7.26
CA ASN A 255 2.61 -12.35 8.24
C ASN A 255 2.78 -11.83 9.68
N ASP A 256 1.83 -10.99 10.10
CA ASP A 256 1.85 -10.30 11.39
C ASP A 256 0.50 -10.43 12.10
N ASP A 257 0.44 -11.31 13.07
CA ASP A 257 -0.77 -11.53 13.89
C ASP A 257 -1.10 -10.31 14.78
N TYR A 258 -0.11 -9.45 15.04
CA TYR A 258 -0.22 -8.26 15.89
C TYR A 258 -0.29 -6.95 15.10
N ARG A 259 -0.50 -6.99 13.78
CA ARG A 259 -0.53 -5.82 12.89
C ARG A 259 -1.39 -4.65 13.36
N TRP A 260 -2.39 -4.90 14.22
CA TRP A 260 -3.28 -3.84 14.74
C TRP A 260 -2.64 -3.01 15.85
N ASP A 261 -1.69 -3.61 16.59
CA ASP A 261 -0.91 -2.96 17.63
C ASP A 261 0.41 -2.43 17.05
N ASP A 262 1.02 -3.15 16.12
CA ASP A 262 2.28 -2.77 15.49
C ASP A 262 2.11 -1.53 14.60
N ALA A 263 1.02 -1.43 13.83
CA ALA A 263 0.81 -0.30 12.92
C ALA A 263 0.76 1.07 13.63
N PRO A 264 0.03 1.29 14.74
CA PRO A 264 0.11 2.53 15.51
C PRO A 264 1.52 2.84 16.01
N ASN A 265 2.23 1.83 16.54
CA ASN A 265 3.57 2.01 17.11
C ASN A 265 4.59 2.42 16.05
N TRP A 266 4.57 1.74 14.88
CA TRP A 266 5.47 2.05 13.77
C TRP A 266 5.18 3.42 13.14
N LEU A 267 3.91 3.78 12.97
CA LEU A 267 3.54 5.08 12.45
C LEU A 267 3.89 6.22 13.42
N GLU A 268 3.71 6.02 14.73
CA GLU A 268 4.14 7.00 15.74
C GLU A 268 5.66 7.17 15.74
N PHE A 269 6.40 6.07 15.64
CA PHE A 269 7.85 6.10 15.45
C PHE A 269 8.23 6.94 14.22
N GLY A 270 7.58 6.72 13.07
CA GLY A 270 7.82 7.52 11.86
C GLY A 270 7.57 9.02 12.06
N PHE A 271 6.48 9.39 12.76
CA PHE A 271 6.22 10.79 13.06
C PHE A 271 7.20 11.39 14.06
N SER A 272 7.87 10.59 14.88
CA SER A 272 8.84 11.08 15.87
C SER A 272 10.10 11.68 15.24
N PHE A 273 10.35 11.46 13.95
CA PHE A 273 11.45 12.10 13.22
C PHE A 273 11.20 13.56 12.85
N TYR A 274 9.97 14.07 13.04
CA TYR A 274 9.55 15.38 12.59
C TYR A 274 9.13 16.28 13.75
N ASP A 275 9.39 17.59 13.62
CA ASP A 275 8.98 18.57 14.60
C ASP A 275 7.43 18.69 14.67
N LYS A 276 6.92 18.96 15.88
CA LYS A 276 5.47 19.14 16.10
C LYS A 276 4.85 20.26 15.22
N SER A 277 5.66 21.21 14.78
CA SER A 277 5.22 22.28 13.85
C SER A 277 4.96 21.77 12.44
N GLU A 278 5.64 20.70 12.01
CA GLU A 278 5.47 20.07 10.69
C GLU A 278 4.27 19.12 10.67
N LEU A 279 3.83 18.65 11.84
CA LEU A 279 2.76 17.68 12.03
C LEU A 279 1.39 18.30 12.33
N LYS A 280 1.28 19.65 12.27
CA LYS A 280 0.03 20.40 12.52
C LYS A 280 -0.78 20.65 11.26
#